data_fd94cf994d7f04ec9c8669cbe0b8a70c
#
_entry.id   fd94cf994d7f04ec9c8669cbe0b8a70c
#
_cell.length_a   1.000
_cell.length_b   1.000
_cell.length_c   1.000
_cell.angle_alpha   90.00
_cell.angle_beta   90.00
_cell.angle_gamma   90.00
#
_symmetry.space_group_name_H-M   'P 1'
#
loop_
_entity.id
_entity.type
_entity.pdbx_description
1 polymer ?
#
loop_
_entity_poly.entity_id
_entity_poly.type
_entity_poly.pdbx_seq_one_letter_code
_entity_poly.pdbx_strand_id
1 'polypeptide(L)'
;LWQRVFGLGIVRTPEDFGVQGERPTHPRLLDWLAIQLRDHGWDQKEMLRTMVLSRTFRQSSARRPDLKDPENRLFARGPRYRLDAEVLRDIGLWSSGLLDPTQGGEGVKPYQPDGMWLAMAHPGSNTKKYQKDHGDRLYRRSLYVYWKRTSPHPMMTLFDAPDRESSCVQRSRTTTALQSLGLLNETQ
;
A
#
# COMPACT_ATOMS: atom_id res chain seq x y z
N LEU A 1 0.47 -9.67 -7.82
CA LEU A 1 0.88 -8.53 -8.65
C LEU A 1 -0.35 -7.80 -9.22
N TRP A 2 -1.24 -8.46 -9.96
CA TRP A 2 -2.41 -7.84 -10.60
C TRP A 2 -3.23 -6.96 -9.65
N GLN A 3 -3.61 -7.47 -8.48
CA GLN A 3 -4.38 -6.71 -7.47
C GLN A 3 -3.69 -5.40 -7.04
N ARG A 4 -2.37 -5.38 -6.99
CA ARG A 4 -1.60 -4.17 -6.63
C ARG A 4 -1.67 -3.09 -7.71
N VAL A 5 -1.83 -3.49 -8.96
CA VAL A 5 -1.90 -2.58 -10.11
C VAL A 5 -3.33 -2.13 -10.40
N PHE A 6 -4.29 -3.04 -10.30
CA PHE A 6 -5.69 -2.79 -10.70
C PHE A 6 -6.66 -2.62 -9.52
N GLY A 7 -6.19 -2.75 -8.29
CA GLY A 7 -6.99 -2.62 -7.07
C GLY A 7 -7.81 -3.85 -6.72
N LEU A 8 -8.27 -4.61 -7.71
CA LEU A 8 -8.99 -5.87 -7.54
C LEU A 8 -8.18 -7.02 -8.14
N GLY A 9 -8.23 -8.19 -7.49
CA GLY A 9 -7.64 -9.42 -8.01
C GLY A 9 -8.48 -10.01 -9.15
N ILE A 10 -7.85 -10.76 -10.05
CA ILE A 10 -8.55 -11.62 -11.01
C ILE A 10 -9.35 -12.68 -10.25
N VAL A 11 -8.83 -13.13 -9.10
CA VAL A 11 -9.54 -13.90 -8.07
C VAL A 11 -9.74 -12.98 -6.86
N ARG A 12 -10.98 -12.87 -6.36
CA ARG A 12 -11.31 -11.95 -5.25
C ARG A 12 -11.00 -12.50 -3.87
N THR A 13 -10.82 -13.81 -3.76
CA THR A 13 -10.49 -14.51 -2.51
C THR A 13 -9.00 -14.84 -2.46
N PRO A 14 -8.10 -13.86 -2.23
CA PRO A 14 -6.66 -14.10 -2.26
C PRO A 14 -6.18 -15.00 -1.13
N GLU A 15 -7.02 -15.22 -0.12
CA GLU A 15 -6.77 -16.09 1.04
C GLU A 15 -7.24 -17.53 0.80
N ASP A 16 -8.08 -17.75 -0.22
CA ASP A 16 -8.62 -19.06 -0.56
C ASP A 16 -8.69 -19.25 -2.07
N PHE A 17 -7.83 -20.10 -2.58
CA PHE A 17 -7.86 -20.58 -3.97
C PHE A 17 -8.41 -22.00 -4.06
N GLY A 18 -8.97 -22.54 -2.97
CA GLY A 18 -9.56 -23.86 -2.89
C GLY A 18 -11.02 -23.91 -3.37
N VAL A 19 -11.72 -24.95 -2.94
CA VAL A 19 -13.11 -25.24 -3.37
C VAL A 19 -14.10 -24.14 -2.98
N GLN A 20 -13.85 -23.44 -1.89
CA GLN A 20 -14.70 -22.33 -1.41
C GLN A 20 -14.30 -20.97 -1.98
N GLY A 21 -13.14 -20.88 -2.65
CA GLY A 21 -12.68 -19.66 -3.28
C GLY A 21 -13.48 -19.29 -4.53
N GLU A 22 -13.49 -17.99 -4.87
CA GLU A 22 -14.10 -17.54 -6.13
C GLU A 22 -13.26 -17.98 -7.34
N ARG A 23 -13.95 -18.31 -8.44
CA ARG A 23 -13.29 -18.57 -9.71
C ARG A 23 -12.72 -17.27 -10.29
N PRO A 24 -11.60 -17.35 -11.04
CA PRO A 24 -11.05 -16.17 -11.71
C PRO A 24 -12.04 -15.57 -12.70
N THR A 25 -12.16 -14.25 -12.72
CA THR A 25 -13.00 -13.54 -13.70
C THR A 25 -12.47 -13.68 -15.12
N HIS A 26 -11.17 -13.81 -15.28
CA HIS A 26 -10.46 -13.90 -16.55
C HIS A 26 -9.45 -15.06 -16.52
N PRO A 27 -9.90 -16.33 -16.59
CA PRO A 27 -9.00 -17.48 -16.43
C PRO A 27 -7.89 -17.51 -17.47
N ARG A 28 -8.19 -17.26 -18.74
CA ARG A 28 -7.17 -17.24 -19.81
C ARG A 28 -6.11 -16.16 -19.60
N LEU A 29 -6.50 -15.01 -19.06
CA LEU A 29 -5.55 -13.95 -18.71
C LEU A 29 -4.65 -14.36 -17.54
N LEU A 30 -5.22 -15.01 -16.53
CA LEU A 30 -4.47 -15.51 -15.38
C LEU A 30 -3.42 -16.53 -15.82
N ASP A 31 -3.81 -17.48 -16.67
CA ASP A 31 -2.89 -18.49 -17.22
C ASP A 31 -1.79 -17.84 -18.06
N TRP A 32 -2.14 -16.89 -18.90
CA TRP A 32 -1.17 -16.16 -19.72
C TRP A 32 -0.16 -15.39 -18.85
N LEU A 33 -0.63 -14.66 -17.83
CA LEU A 33 0.25 -13.94 -16.89
C LEU A 33 1.18 -14.88 -16.14
N ALA A 34 0.70 -16.05 -15.74
CA ALA A 34 1.51 -17.06 -15.05
C ALA A 34 2.62 -17.61 -15.97
N ILE A 35 2.28 -17.90 -17.22
CA ILE A 35 3.24 -18.36 -18.24
C ILE A 35 4.28 -17.27 -18.51
N GLN A 36 3.85 -16.02 -18.72
CA GLN A 36 4.77 -14.90 -18.95
C GLN A 36 5.75 -14.71 -17.78
N LEU A 37 5.27 -14.72 -16.54
CA LEU A 37 6.11 -14.58 -15.37
C LEU A 37 7.16 -15.69 -15.27
N ARG A 38 6.77 -16.94 -15.52
CA ARG A 38 7.66 -18.10 -15.53
C ARG A 38 8.71 -18.01 -16.64
N ASP A 39 8.27 -17.76 -17.87
CA ASP A 39 9.11 -17.81 -19.07
C ASP A 39 10.11 -16.63 -19.12
N HIS A 40 9.80 -15.52 -18.45
CA HIS A 40 10.74 -14.40 -18.24
C HIS A 40 11.54 -14.51 -16.93
N GLY A 41 11.74 -15.72 -16.42
CA GLY A 41 12.61 -15.96 -15.25
C GLY A 41 12.11 -15.31 -13.97
N TRP A 42 10.79 -15.19 -13.77
CA TRP A 42 10.16 -14.57 -12.59
C TRP A 42 10.45 -13.06 -12.44
N ASP A 43 10.74 -12.38 -13.53
CA ASP A 43 10.98 -10.93 -13.53
C ASP A 43 9.67 -10.16 -13.23
N GLN A 44 9.53 -9.76 -11.98
CA GLN A 44 8.36 -9.00 -11.51
C GLN A 44 8.32 -7.58 -12.09
N LYS A 45 9.48 -6.98 -12.38
CA LYS A 45 9.52 -5.62 -12.95
C LYS A 45 8.99 -5.61 -14.37
N GLU A 46 9.39 -6.59 -15.19
CA GLU A 46 8.88 -6.73 -16.55
C GLU A 46 7.39 -7.05 -16.56
N MET A 47 6.93 -7.90 -15.63
CA MET A 47 5.51 -8.17 -15.46
C MET A 47 4.72 -6.90 -15.09
N LEU A 48 5.21 -6.09 -14.16
CA LEU A 48 4.59 -4.81 -13.80
C LEU A 48 4.60 -3.83 -14.97
N ARG A 49 5.69 -3.76 -15.73
CA ARG A 49 5.79 -2.95 -16.96
C ARG A 49 4.70 -3.35 -17.96
N THR A 50 4.55 -4.64 -18.23
CA THR A 50 3.51 -5.19 -19.11
C THR A 50 2.11 -4.78 -18.67
N MET A 51 1.82 -4.86 -17.36
CA MET A 51 0.52 -4.46 -16.80
C MET A 51 0.25 -2.96 -16.96
N VAL A 52 1.19 -2.09 -16.58
CA VAL A 52 0.97 -0.63 -16.61
C VAL A 52 0.97 -0.04 -18.01
N LEU A 53 1.62 -0.69 -18.98
CA LEU A 53 1.59 -0.30 -20.38
C LEU A 53 0.34 -0.82 -21.11
N SER A 54 -0.42 -1.72 -20.51
CA SER A 54 -1.63 -2.30 -21.12
C SER A 54 -2.70 -1.22 -21.37
N ARG A 55 -3.52 -1.44 -22.38
CA ARG A 55 -4.70 -0.59 -22.64
C ARG A 55 -5.66 -0.60 -21.45
N THR A 56 -5.79 -1.73 -20.76
CA THR A 56 -6.64 -1.89 -19.59
C THR A 56 -6.22 -0.95 -18.46
N PHE A 57 -4.93 -0.77 -18.21
CA PHE A 57 -4.46 0.15 -17.19
C PHE A 57 -4.60 1.62 -17.61
N ARG A 58 -4.32 1.92 -18.87
CA ARG A 58 -4.30 3.30 -19.40
C ARG A 58 -5.66 3.86 -19.81
N GLN A 59 -6.74 3.08 -19.67
CA GLN A 59 -8.09 3.58 -19.94
C GLN A 59 -8.55 4.58 -18.87
N SER A 60 -9.54 5.43 -19.20
CA SER A 60 -10.13 6.37 -18.25
C SER A 60 -10.71 5.65 -17.03
N SER A 61 -10.51 6.22 -15.84
CA SER A 61 -11.11 5.76 -14.59
C SER A 61 -12.52 6.32 -14.36
N ALA A 62 -13.03 7.16 -15.25
CA ALA A 62 -14.37 7.74 -15.16
C ALA A 62 -15.43 6.61 -15.15
N ARG A 63 -16.47 6.82 -14.33
CA ARG A 63 -17.60 5.88 -14.30
C ARG A 63 -18.32 5.90 -15.64
N ARG A 64 -18.60 4.71 -16.15
CA ARG A 64 -19.35 4.50 -17.37
C ARG A 64 -20.71 3.90 -17.04
N PRO A 65 -21.78 4.73 -17.00
CA PRO A 65 -23.13 4.27 -16.63
C PRO A 65 -23.71 3.24 -17.61
N ASP A 66 -23.25 3.26 -18.85
CA ASP A 66 -23.62 2.32 -19.92
C ASP A 66 -23.11 0.88 -19.66
N LEU A 67 -22.10 0.72 -18.78
CA LEU A 67 -21.53 -0.58 -18.47
C LEU A 67 -22.09 -1.12 -17.15
N LYS A 68 -22.61 -2.34 -17.19
CA LYS A 68 -23.12 -3.05 -16.00
C LYS A 68 -22.00 -3.73 -15.22
N ASP A 69 -20.95 -2.96 -14.83
CA ASP A 69 -19.84 -3.42 -14.01
C ASP A 69 -19.54 -2.42 -12.89
N PRO A 70 -20.43 -2.31 -11.88
CA PRO A 70 -20.30 -1.30 -10.82
C PRO A 70 -19.01 -1.46 -10.01
N GLU A 71 -18.58 -2.68 -9.75
CA GLU A 71 -17.38 -3.02 -8.98
C GLU A 71 -16.10 -3.07 -9.82
N ASN A 72 -16.19 -2.82 -11.13
CA ASN A 72 -15.08 -2.94 -12.07
C ASN A 72 -14.42 -4.33 -12.10
N ARG A 73 -15.22 -5.38 -11.95
CA ARG A 73 -14.74 -6.77 -11.97
C ARG A 73 -14.24 -7.21 -13.35
N LEU A 74 -14.80 -6.63 -14.41
CA LEU A 74 -14.43 -6.91 -15.80
C LEU A 74 -13.38 -5.93 -16.32
N PHE A 75 -12.84 -5.07 -15.45
CA PHE A 75 -11.84 -4.05 -15.80
C PHE A 75 -12.31 -3.13 -16.93
N ALA A 76 -13.60 -2.78 -16.92
CA ALA A 76 -14.23 -1.95 -17.94
C ALA A 76 -13.79 -0.47 -17.90
N ARG A 77 -13.10 -0.07 -16.84
CA ARG A 77 -12.48 1.25 -16.65
C ARG A 77 -11.15 1.14 -15.93
N GLY A 78 -10.34 2.18 -15.99
CA GLY A 78 -9.07 2.26 -15.27
C GLY A 78 -9.24 2.11 -13.76
N PRO A 79 -8.19 1.70 -13.03
CA PRO A 79 -8.25 1.53 -11.59
C PRO A 79 -8.50 2.88 -10.90
N ARG A 80 -9.32 2.85 -9.84
CA ARG A 80 -9.58 4.01 -8.98
C ARG A 80 -9.70 3.53 -7.55
N TYR A 81 -8.60 3.61 -6.82
CA TYR A 81 -8.53 3.21 -5.42
C TYR A 81 -7.51 4.06 -4.67
N ARG A 82 -7.64 4.15 -3.35
CA ARG A 82 -6.68 4.82 -2.51
C ARG A 82 -5.40 3.98 -2.42
N LEU A 83 -4.26 4.64 -2.52
CA LEU A 83 -2.96 4.00 -2.37
C LEU A 83 -2.71 3.60 -0.90
N ASP A 84 -1.78 2.66 -0.71
CA ASP A 84 -1.37 2.22 0.62
C ASP A 84 -0.66 3.37 1.38
N ALA A 85 -0.72 3.37 2.70
CA ALA A 85 -0.19 4.43 3.57
C ALA A 85 1.26 4.80 3.27
N GLU A 86 2.09 3.77 3.10
CA GLU A 86 3.52 3.95 2.81
C GLU A 86 3.75 4.67 1.48
N VAL A 87 2.94 4.34 0.47
CA VAL A 87 3.04 4.96 -0.86
C VAL A 87 2.55 6.41 -0.84
N LEU A 88 1.50 6.71 -0.06
CA LEU A 88 1.00 8.08 0.09
C LEU A 88 2.08 9.00 0.67
N ARG A 89 2.74 8.56 1.75
CA ARG A 89 3.84 9.33 2.35
C ARG A 89 5.01 9.47 1.37
N ASP A 90 5.42 8.38 0.72
CA ASP A 90 6.55 8.41 -0.22
C ASP A 90 6.28 9.34 -1.42
N ILE A 91 5.04 9.41 -1.93
CA ILE A 91 4.65 10.36 -2.97
C ILE A 91 4.73 11.80 -2.46
N GLY A 92 4.26 12.08 -1.23
CA GLY A 92 4.37 13.39 -0.61
C GLY A 92 5.82 13.85 -0.51
N LEU A 93 6.69 13.00 0.00
CA LEU A 93 8.13 13.27 0.08
C LEU A 93 8.79 13.43 -1.29
N TRP A 94 8.40 12.61 -2.26
CA TRP A 94 8.93 12.70 -3.62
C TRP A 94 8.50 14.00 -4.31
N SER A 95 7.23 14.37 -4.21
CA SER A 95 6.69 15.58 -4.84
C SER A 95 7.23 16.87 -4.25
N SER A 96 7.60 16.85 -2.97
CA SER A 96 8.26 17.98 -2.28
C SER A 96 9.79 18.03 -2.49
N GLY A 97 10.38 17.02 -3.12
CA GLY A 97 11.82 16.92 -3.32
C GLY A 97 12.60 16.49 -2.07
N LEU A 98 11.90 16.06 -1.00
CA LEU A 98 12.53 15.67 0.26
C LEU A 98 12.88 14.19 0.33
N LEU A 99 12.38 13.34 -0.55
CA LEU A 99 12.57 11.90 -0.45
C LEU A 99 14.05 11.50 -0.54
N ASP A 100 14.55 10.88 0.51
CA ASP A 100 15.83 10.17 0.48
C ASP A 100 15.64 8.76 -0.11
N PRO A 101 16.17 8.46 -1.31
CA PRO A 101 16.00 7.19 -1.99
C PRO A 101 16.98 6.10 -1.50
N THR A 102 17.85 6.38 -0.54
CA THR A 102 18.89 5.46 -0.04
C THR A 102 18.27 4.12 0.33
N GLN A 103 18.87 3.03 -0.14
CA GLN A 103 18.42 1.67 0.11
C GLN A 103 19.26 0.98 1.19
N GLY A 104 18.61 0.12 1.99
CA GLY A 104 19.26 -0.64 3.06
C GLY A 104 19.50 0.18 4.33
N GLY A 105 20.24 -0.38 5.27
CA GLY A 105 20.57 0.22 6.55
C GLY A 105 19.45 0.12 7.60
N GLU A 106 19.63 0.82 8.70
CA GLU A 106 18.73 0.80 9.85
C GLU A 106 17.37 1.45 9.58
N GLY A 107 16.37 1.04 10.35
CA GLY A 107 15.07 1.70 10.38
C GLY A 107 15.17 3.14 10.86
N VAL A 108 14.25 3.99 10.40
CA VAL A 108 14.22 5.41 10.72
C VAL A 108 12.98 5.78 11.52
N LYS A 109 13.09 6.83 12.31
CA LYS A 109 12.03 7.35 13.17
C LYS A 109 11.63 8.75 12.73
N PRO A 110 10.72 8.90 11.76
CA PRO A 110 10.23 10.18 11.31
C PRO A 110 9.43 10.89 12.39
N TYR A 111 8.85 12.05 12.08
CA TYR A 111 8.02 12.79 13.02
C TYR A 111 6.85 11.93 13.54
N GLN A 112 6.61 12.01 14.82
CA GLN A 112 5.39 11.57 15.50
C GLN A 112 5.04 12.57 16.61
N PRO A 113 3.76 12.74 16.97
CA PRO A 113 3.37 13.54 18.13
C PRO A 113 4.04 13.04 19.41
N ASP A 114 4.47 13.99 20.25
CA ASP A 114 5.11 13.66 21.50
C ASP A 114 4.18 12.92 22.47
N GLY A 115 4.77 12.12 23.36
CA GLY A 115 4.04 11.41 24.40
C GLY A 115 3.31 10.13 24.00
N MET A 116 3.10 9.85 22.73
CA MET A 116 2.36 8.67 22.28
C MET A 116 2.96 7.34 22.78
N TRP A 117 4.27 7.18 22.65
CA TRP A 117 4.93 5.96 23.12
C TRP A 117 4.91 5.86 24.64
N LEU A 118 5.00 6.99 25.35
CA LEU A 118 4.96 7.02 26.81
C LEU A 118 3.59 6.59 27.33
N ALA A 119 2.50 7.06 26.70
CA ALA A 119 1.13 6.73 27.08
C ALA A 119 0.81 5.23 26.98
N MET A 120 1.46 4.53 26.05
CA MET A 120 1.25 3.10 25.79
C MET A 120 2.33 2.20 26.41
N ALA A 121 3.33 2.78 27.08
CA ALA A 121 4.49 2.03 27.56
C ALA A 121 4.27 1.45 28.95
N HIS A 122 4.68 0.19 29.12
CA HIS A 122 4.89 -0.36 30.47
C HIS A 122 6.01 0.42 31.19
N PRO A 123 5.91 0.70 32.50
CA PRO A 123 6.90 1.48 33.26
C PRO A 123 8.35 1.03 33.09
N GLY A 124 8.58 -0.29 33.00
CA GLY A 124 9.90 -0.90 32.79
C GLY A 124 10.38 -0.98 31.35
N SER A 125 9.63 -0.42 30.37
CA SER A 125 9.98 -0.53 28.95
C SER A 125 11.20 0.35 28.61
N ASN A 126 12.21 -0.21 27.95
CA ASN A 126 13.35 0.51 27.41
C ASN A 126 13.01 1.34 26.15
N THR A 127 11.84 1.12 25.55
CA THR A 127 11.34 1.85 24.37
C THR A 127 10.19 2.78 24.70
N LYS A 128 10.10 3.29 25.91
CA LYS A 128 9.01 4.19 26.35
C LYS A 128 9.09 5.60 25.77
N LYS A 129 10.28 6.04 25.39
CA LYS A 129 10.48 7.37 24.79
C LYS A 129 10.73 7.23 23.29
N TYR A 130 9.98 7.98 22.50
CA TYR A 130 10.25 8.13 21.07
C TYR A 130 11.35 9.17 20.89
N GLN A 131 12.41 8.78 20.21
CA GLN A 131 13.49 9.69 19.81
C GLN A 131 13.43 9.82 18.31
N LYS A 132 12.93 10.96 17.83
CA LYS A 132 12.87 11.30 16.41
C LYS A 132 14.27 11.41 15.83
N ASP A 133 14.47 10.89 14.63
CA ASP A 133 15.71 11.09 13.87
C ASP A 133 15.84 12.56 13.40
N HIS A 134 16.98 12.90 12.80
CA HIS A 134 17.30 14.23 12.32
C HIS A 134 17.84 14.17 10.89
N GLY A 135 17.78 15.33 10.19
CA GLY A 135 18.28 15.46 8.82
C GLY A 135 17.56 14.54 7.85
N ASP A 136 18.27 14.02 6.85
CA ASP A 136 17.73 13.22 5.74
C ASP A 136 17.08 11.92 6.20
N ARG A 137 17.46 11.40 7.38
CA ARG A 137 16.84 10.23 7.97
C ARG A 137 15.32 10.39 8.20
N LEU A 138 14.84 11.61 8.38
CA LEU A 138 13.39 11.89 8.51
C LEU A 138 12.63 11.58 7.23
N TYR A 139 13.29 11.67 6.09
CA TYR A 139 12.68 11.67 4.77
C TYR A 139 12.92 10.39 3.99
N ARG A 140 13.47 9.36 4.62
CA ARG A 140 13.62 8.05 3.99
C ARG A 140 12.28 7.42 3.65
N ARG A 141 12.31 6.53 2.65
CA ARG A 141 11.13 5.78 2.22
C ARG A 141 10.42 5.12 3.40
N SER A 142 9.10 5.09 3.34
CA SER A 142 8.23 4.53 4.37
C SER A 142 8.47 3.05 4.67
N LEU A 143 9.10 2.32 3.73
CA LEU A 143 9.59 0.96 3.93
C LEU A 143 10.55 0.85 5.13
N TYR A 144 11.32 1.90 5.41
CA TYR A 144 12.32 1.95 6.49
C TYR A 144 11.79 2.56 7.78
N VAL A 145 10.53 3.01 7.83
CA VAL A 145 9.94 3.55 9.06
C VAL A 145 9.87 2.47 10.14
N TYR A 146 10.47 2.79 11.29
CA TYR A 146 10.47 1.90 12.46
C TYR A 146 9.03 1.62 12.92
N TRP A 147 8.69 0.35 13.07
CA TRP A 147 7.37 -0.09 13.47
C TRP A 147 7.37 -0.61 14.90
N LYS A 148 6.68 0.08 15.80
CA LYS A 148 6.38 -0.41 17.15
C LYS A 148 4.92 -0.89 17.17
N ARG A 149 4.70 -2.20 17.35
CA ARG A 149 3.36 -2.80 17.29
C ARG A 149 2.36 -2.17 18.26
N THR A 150 2.81 -1.88 19.52
CA THR A 150 1.97 -1.26 20.54
C THR A 150 1.68 0.23 20.31
N SER A 151 2.43 0.90 19.45
CA SER A 151 2.26 2.32 19.12
C SER A 151 2.77 2.57 17.71
N PRO A 152 2.02 2.13 16.68
CA PRO A 152 2.40 2.31 15.29
C PRO A 152 2.36 3.79 14.90
N HIS A 153 2.97 4.12 13.77
CA HIS A 153 2.99 5.49 13.26
C HIS A 153 1.57 5.96 12.94
N PRO A 154 1.10 7.12 13.48
CA PRO A 154 -0.30 7.57 13.36
C PRO A 154 -0.81 7.64 11.94
N MET A 155 -0.03 8.24 11.02
CA MET A 155 -0.43 8.34 9.62
C MET A 155 -0.51 6.98 8.94
N MET A 156 0.36 6.04 9.28
CA MET A 156 0.26 4.69 8.75
C MET A 156 -1.05 4.01 9.19
N THR A 157 -1.40 4.13 10.46
CA THR A 157 -2.66 3.61 11.01
C THR A 157 -3.88 4.31 10.40
N LEU A 158 -3.83 5.63 10.28
CA LEU A 158 -4.92 6.42 9.69
C LEU A 158 -5.23 5.99 8.25
N PHE A 159 -4.23 5.53 7.51
CA PHE A 159 -4.34 5.05 6.14
C PHE A 159 -4.32 3.51 6.01
N ASP A 160 -4.83 2.81 7.02
CA ASP A 160 -5.08 1.36 7.03
C ASP A 160 -3.80 0.52 6.81
N ALA A 161 -2.64 0.97 7.27
CA ALA A 161 -1.49 0.08 7.32
C ALA A 161 -1.76 -1.09 8.27
N PRO A 162 -1.36 -2.33 7.93
CA PRO A 162 -1.59 -3.48 8.80
C PRO A 162 -0.83 -3.34 10.12
N ASP A 163 -1.43 -3.83 11.19
CA ASP A 163 -0.87 -3.82 12.56
C ASP A 163 0.41 -4.64 12.70
N ARG A 164 0.64 -5.60 11.80
CA ARG A 164 1.74 -6.56 11.80
C ARG A 164 1.67 -7.58 12.96
N GLU A 165 0.51 -7.77 13.54
CA GLU A 165 0.26 -8.82 14.53
C GLU A 165 -0.12 -10.13 13.85
N SER A 166 -0.80 -10.05 12.70
CA SER A 166 -1.19 -11.18 11.88
C SER A 166 -0.78 -11.02 10.42
N SER A 167 -0.78 -12.13 9.68
CA SER A 167 -0.57 -12.11 8.25
C SER A 167 -1.71 -11.36 7.55
N CYS A 168 -1.37 -10.43 6.68
CA CYS A 168 -2.34 -9.63 5.93
C CYS A 168 -2.15 -9.87 4.43
N VAL A 169 -3.03 -10.68 3.85
CA VAL A 169 -3.03 -10.97 2.41
C VAL A 169 -3.69 -9.82 1.63
N GLN A 170 -4.75 -9.26 2.21
CA GLN A 170 -5.47 -8.13 1.63
C GLN A 170 -5.64 -7.02 2.68
N ARG A 171 -5.12 -5.83 2.37
CA ARG A 171 -5.27 -4.65 3.23
C ARG A 171 -6.66 -4.05 3.10
N SER A 172 -7.22 -3.59 4.21
CA SER A 172 -8.38 -2.71 4.20
C SER A 172 -8.08 -1.41 3.45
N ARG A 173 -9.10 -0.82 2.87
CA ARG A 173 -9.01 0.51 2.22
C ARG A 173 -10.26 1.28 2.56
N THR A 174 -10.20 2.04 3.64
CA THR A 174 -11.28 2.95 4.04
C THR A 174 -11.11 4.32 3.38
N THR A 175 -12.18 5.07 3.31
CA THR A 175 -12.14 6.49 2.93
C THR A 175 -12.93 7.27 3.97
N THR A 176 -12.23 8.07 4.77
CA THR A 176 -12.81 8.80 5.89
C THR A 176 -12.44 10.29 5.82
N ALA A 177 -13.27 11.14 6.44
CA ALA A 177 -12.97 12.57 6.56
C ALA A 177 -11.68 12.82 7.36
N LEU A 178 -11.36 11.97 8.33
CA LEU A 178 -10.12 12.06 9.11
C LEU A 178 -8.87 11.87 8.25
N GLN A 179 -8.92 11.03 7.23
CA GLN A 179 -7.81 10.85 6.30
C GLN A 179 -7.54 12.13 5.51
N SER A 180 -8.58 12.83 5.05
CA SER A 180 -8.42 14.12 4.37
C SER A 180 -7.87 15.18 5.31
N LEU A 181 -8.37 15.24 6.54
CA LEU A 181 -7.86 16.14 7.58
C LEU A 181 -6.40 15.83 7.93
N GLY A 182 -6.05 14.56 8.03
CA GLY A 182 -4.68 14.11 8.26
C GLY A 182 -3.72 14.61 7.18
N LEU A 183 -4.07 14.46 5.90
CA LEU A 183 -3.24 14.95 4.80
C LEU A 183 -3.05 16.48 4.80
N LEU A 184 -4.04 17.24 5.27
CA LEU A 184 -3.94 18.70 5.36
C LEU A 184 -3.07 19.19 6.53
N ASN A 185 -2.96 18.39 7.60
CA ASN A 185 -2.29 18.79 8.84
C ASN A 185 -1.00 18.01 9.12
N GLU A 186 -0.58 17.13 8.21
CA GLU A 186 0.67 16.37 8.38
C GLU A 186 1.86 17.32 8.36
N THR A 187 2.77 17.12 9.28
CA THR A 187 3.98 17.96 9.45
C THR A 187 5.21 17.44 8.70
N GLN A 188 5.04 16.44 7.88
CA GLN A 188 6.10 15.88 7.03
C GLN A 188 5.98 16.35 5.59
#